data_6f8cab4d7d7331677c78e81856e087f8
#
_entry.id   6f8cab4d7d7331677c78e81856e087f8
#
_cell.length_a   1.000
_cell.length_b   1.000
_cell.length_c   1.000
_cell.angle_alpha   90.00
_cell.angle_beta   90.00
_cell.angle_gamma   90.00
#
_symmetry.space_group_name_H-M   'P 1'
#
loop_
_entity.id
_entity.type
_entity.pdbx_description
1 polymer ?
#
loop_
_entity_poly.entity_id
_entity_poly.type
_entity_poly.pdbx_seq_one_letter_code
_entity_poly.pdbx_strand_id
1 'polypeptide(L)'
;MSTLTKFAAVAALTVLAPMAAACTTSSGPGDVDSAQQHETSSCFWFGPTFSMTNQELNYAFPDSGALYWAAQFAIPAGAQLTVKGEYAHARYQSLNSYNVTDNTPTAALNDVSTAPDTGSANPYLPGAERTGEDNRSYTATVRNEAPGAASAPNTLYAGVPGQERTTLIYRLYLPDNGRDITGGVGLPRPELRLASGEVLTGDELCETVDAATTTPKVDVLAMDKYLSLRDAPGKPATFPAAEQPVWRTYYNTQFGLGCSYLGKCEGTPARTGGQYSNIDNNYVNAYVSRGFGQVLTLTGTMPRTPRTIDSAPSADADVDMRYWSLCSNESLATTRATGCVFDEQVPLDAARRYTVVASLPEDRPANATEACGVAWVPLPSNGDGAGHPEDAYLILRNMLPTSGFGHAVQDTKTPGDEKAVMSAYLPDGKYSSKAEFEAKGCAPIR
;
A
#
# COMPACT_ATOMS: atom_id res chain seq x y z
N MET A 1 60.79 -70.11 -22.82
CA MET A 1 59.65 -70.40 -21.95
C MET A 1 59.50 -69.21 -21.00
N SER A 2 58.53 -68.42 -21.27
CA SER A 2 58.39 -67.09 -20.73
C SER A 2 57.22 -67.04 -19.72
N THR A 3 57.48 -66.55 -18.57
CA THR A 3 56.40 -66.26 -17.54
C THR A 3 56.31 -64.78 -17.35
N LEU A 4 55.18 -64.25 -17.81
CA LEU A 4 54.80 -62.84 -17.59
C LEU A 4 54.24 -62.65 -16.16
N THR A 5 54.84 -61.73 -15.45
CA THR A 5 54.31 -61.22 -14.14
C THR A 5 53.50 -59.94 -14.41
N LYS A 6 52.24 -59.97 -14.08
CA LYS A 6 51.36 -58.79 -14.17
C LYS A 6 51.49 -57.94 -12.89
N PHE A 7 51.86 -56.67 -13.05
CA PHE A 7 51.73 -55.65 -12.01
C PHE A 7 50.35 -55.02 -12.14
N ALA A 8 49.59 -55.01 -11.04
CA ALA A 8 48.35 -54.28 -10.91
C ALA A 8 48.62 -52.84 -10.34
N ALA A 9 48.27 -51.82 -11.10
CA ALA A 9 48.33 -50.46 -10.65
C ALA A 9 47.00 -50.10 -10.00
N VAL A 10 47.05 -49.68 -8.72
CA VAL A 10 45.91 -49.13 -8.00
C VAL A 10 45.85 -47.64 -8.32
N ALA A 11 44.82 -47.20 -9.04
CA ALA A 11 44.53 -45.80 -9.25
C ALA A 11 43.66 -45.30 -8.09
N ALA A 12 44.18 -44.34 -7.31
CA ALA A 12 43.43 -43.61 -6.33
C ALA A 12 42.60 -42.52 -7.02
N LEU A 13 41.28 -42.67 -7.01
CA LEU A 13 40.35 -41.63 -7.43
C LEU A 13 40.20 -40.59 -6.31
N THR A 14 40.76 -39.40 -6.48
CA THR A 14 40.45 -38.22 -5.67
C THR A 14 39.16 -37.60 -6.22
N VAL A 15 38.08 -37.72 -5.44
CA VAL A 15 36.81 -37.04 -5.71
C VAL A 15 36.97 -35.58 -5.25
N LEU A 16 37.10 -34.65 -6.20
CA LEU A 16 36.91 -33.22 -5.94
C LEU A 16 35.40 -32.94 -5.87
N ALA A 17 34.90 -32.63 -4.72
CA ALA A 17 33.57 -32.07 -4.55
C ALA A 17 33.61 -30.60 -5.04
N PRO A 18 32.62 -30.13 -5.86
CA PRO A 18 32.52 -28.73 -6.17
C PRO A 18 31.98 -27.99 -4.94
N MET A 19 32.75 -27.01 -4.42
CA MET A 19 32.21 -25.99 -3.52
C MET A 19 31.18 -25.16 -4.32
N ALA A 20 29.92 -25.40 -4.07
CA ALA A 20 28.87 -24.45 -4.44
C ALA A 20 29.07 -23.18 -3.63
N ALA A 21 29.50 -22.11 -4.26
CA ALA A 21 29.44 -20.78 -3.69
C ALA A 21 27.96 -20.44 -3.50
N ALA A 22 27.50 -20.45 -2.26
CA ALA A 22 26.20 -19.89 -1.90
C ALA A 22 26.26 -18.38 -2.17
N CYS A 23 25.64 -17.94 -3.27
CA CYS A 23 25.24 -16.56 -3.39
C CYS A 23 24.18 -16.32 -2.30
N THR A 24 24.59 -15.72 -1.19
CA THR A 24 23.65 -15.08 -0.27
C THR A 24 23.09 -13.86 -0.98
N THR A 25 21.92 -14.03 -1.62
CA THR A 25 21.07 -12.89 -1.96
C THR A 25 20.63 -12.32 -0.63
N SER A 26 21.09 -11.10 -0.30
CA SER A 26 20.53 -10.32 0.77
C SER A 26 19.09 -10.00 0.37
N SER A 27 18.13 -10.75 0.92
CA SER A 27 16.72 -10.38 0.89
C SER A 27 16.62 -9.05 1.62
N GLY A 28 16.19 -8.01 0.90
CA GLY A 28 15.81 -6.74 1.51
C GLY A 28 14.64 -6.97 2.47
N PRO A 29 14.49 -6.16 3.52
CA PRO A 29 13.34 -6.27 4.42
C PRO A 29 12.06 -5.99 3.61
N GLY A 30 11.26 -7.04 3.36
CA GLY A 30 9.99 -6.93 2.63
C GLY A 30 9.55 -8.15 1.80
N ASP A 31 10.44 -9.11 1.55
CA ASP A 31 10.04 -10.37 0.90
C ASP A 31 9.44 -11.32 1.95
N VAL A 32 8.14 -11.20 2.16
CA VAL A 32 7.37 -12.18 2.93
C VAL A 32 7.24 -13.44 2.06
N ASP A 33 7.74 -14.55 2.56
CA ASP A 33 7.77 -15.83 1.87
C ASP A 33 6.35 -16.24 1.41
N SER A 34 6.19 -16.55 0.12
CA SER A 34 4.92 -16.93 -0.48
C SER A 34 4.25 -18.16 0.18
N ALA A 35 5.02 -19.00 0.89
CA ALA A 35 4.52 -20.13 1.64
C ALA A 35 3.71 -19.74 2.90
N GLN A 36 4.02 -18.59 3.55
CA GLN A 36 3.26 -18.10 4.71
C GLN A 36 1.95 -17.43 4.31
N GLN A 37 1.76 -17.06 3.04
CA GLN A 37 0.55 -16.37 2.56
C GLN A 37 -0.67 -17.29 2.48
N HIS A 38 -0.49 -18.60 2.35
CA HIS A 38 -1.61 -19.56 2.22
C HIS A 38 -2.26 -19.96 3.55
N GLU A 39 -1.57 -19.83 4.67
CA GLU A 39 -2.09 -20.26 5.99
C GLU A 39 -3.02 -19.25 6.67
N THR A 40 -3.14 -18.04 6.14
CA THR A 40 -3.92 -16.94 6.73
C THR A 40 -5.24 -16.63 6.03
N SER A 41 -5.64 -17.39 4.99
CA SER A 41 -6.95 -17.25 4.37
C SER A 41 -7.99 -18.12 5.09
N SER A 42 -9.21 -17.60 5.27
CA SER A 42 -10.35 -18.33 5.80
C SER A 42 -11.48 -18.34 4.77
N CYS A 43 -12.57 -19.06 5.02
CA CYS A 43 -13.75 -18.99 4.14
C CYS A 43 -14.31 -17.55 4.04
N PHE A 44 -14.07 -16.70 5.04
CA PHE A 44 -14.54 -15.31 5.07
C PHE A 44 -13.52 -14.32 4.49
N TRP A 45 -12.24 -14.43 4.88
CA TRP A 45 -11.19 -13.52 4.43
C TRP A 45 -10.46 -14.12 3.23
N PHE A 46 -10.49 -13.44 2.11
CA PHE A 46 -9.65 -13.71 0.95
C PHE A 46 -8.38 -12.83 1.02
N GLY A 47 -7.22 -13.45 0.91
CA GLY A 47 -5.98 -12.69 0.89
C GLY A 47 -4.75 -13.43 1.43
N PRO A 48 -3.61 -12.76 1.51
CA PRO A 48 -3.43 -11.33 1.15
C PRO A 48 -3.76 -11.05 -0.31
N THR A 49 -4.45 -9.95 -0.56
CA THR A 49 -4.86 -9.50 -1.88
C THR A 49 -4.23 -8.13 -2.22
N PHE A 50 -4.44 -7.59 -3.43
CA PHE A 50 -3.85 -6.31 -3.85
C PHE A 50 -2.33 -6.28 -3.64
N SER A 51 -1.61 -7.22 -4.25
CA SER A 51 -0.18 -7.42 -4.04
C SER A 51 0.62 -7.12 -5.31
N MET A 52 1.73 -6.37 -5.18
CA MET A 52 2.66 -6.13 -6.29
C MET A 52 3.44 -7.38 -6.71
N THR A 53 3.63 -8.34 -5.80
CA THR A 53 4.41 -9.56 -6.06
C THR A 53 3.62 -10.64 -6.81
N ASN A 54 2.29 -10.50 -6.88
CA ASN A 54 1.41 -11.38 -7.64
C ASN A 54 0.74 -10.59 -8.77
N GLN A 55 1.04 -10.93 -10.03
CA GLN A 55 0.53 -10.20 -11.19
C GLN A 55 -1.00 -10.20 -11.30
N GLU A 56 -1.67 -11.27 -10.86
CA GLU A 56 -3.13 -11.37 -10.88
C GLU A 56 -3.79 -10.50 -9.80
N LEU A 57 -3.07 -10.23 -8.73
CA LEU A 57 -3.52 -9.41 -7.59
C LEU A 57 -2.94 -7.98 -7.62
N ASN A 58 -2.12 -7.65 -8.62
CA ASN A 58 -1.53 -6.32 -8.75
C ASN A 58 -2.51 -5.37 -9.44
N TYR A 59 -3.45 -4.84 -8.70
CA TYR A 59 -4.42 -3.83 -9.11
C TYR A 59 -4.89 -3.01 -7.90
N ALA A 60 -5.61 -1.92 -8.12
CA ALA A 60 -6.04 -0.97 -7.10
C ALA A 60 -4.87 -0.26 -6.39
N PHE A 61 -3.73 -0.07 -7.08
CA PHE A 61 -2.56 0.64 -6.59
C PHE A 61 -2.05 0.12 -5.24
N PRO A 62 -1.67 -1.16 -5.12
CA PRO A 62 -1.18 -1.72 -3.87
C PRO A 62 0.03 -0.94 -3.35
N ASP A 63 0.18 -0.91 -2.02
CA ASP A 63 1.32 -0.34 -1.34
C ASP A 63 2.20 -1.46 -0.77
N SER A 64 3.52 -1.40 -0.93
CA SER A 64 4.43 -2.42 -0.41
C SER A 64 4.45 -2.49 1.12
N GLY A 65 4.10 -1.40 1.79
CA GLY A 65 4.00 -1.36 3.26
C GLY A 65 2.66 -1.87 3.80
N ALA A 66 1.72 -2.32 2.93
CA ALA A 66 0.38 -2.67 3.34
C ALA A 66 0.01 -4.10 2.94
N LEU A 67 -0.76 -4.75 3.79
CA LEU A 67 -1.34 -6.06 3.61
C LEU A 67 -2.86 -5.95 3.68
N TYR A 68 -3.55 -6.72 2.86
CA TYR A 68 -4.99 -6.60 2.68
C TYR A 68 -5.66 -7.97 2.66
N TRP A 69 -6.75 -8.11 3.41
CA TRP A 69 -7.67 -9.25 3.32
C TRP A 69 -9.07 -8.74 3.06
N ALA A 70 -9.70 -9.27 2.03
CA ALA A 70 -11.02 -8.84 1.57
C ALA A 70 -12.08 -9.88 1.88
N ALA A 71 -13.29 -9.40 2.19
CA ALA A 71 -14.51 -10.20 2.27
C ALA A 71 -15.62 -9.48 1.51
N GLN A 72 -16.45 -10.23 0.78
CA GLN A 72 -17.68 -9.72 0.19
C GLN A 72 -18.82 -10.66 0.53
N PHE A 73 -19.87 -10.13 1.16
CA PHE A 73 -20.91 -10.92 1.79
C PHE A 73 -22.24 -10.16 1.88
N ALA A 74 -23.31 -10.87 2.22
CA ALA A 74 -24.61 -10.30 2.53
C ALA A 74 -25.03 -10.69 3.96
N ILE A 75 -25.42 -9.73 4.79
CA ILE A 75 -25.92 -9.98 6.15
C ILE A 75 -27.43 -10.28 6.06
N PRO A 76 -27.92 -11.46 6.46
CA PRO A 76 -29.34 -11.77 6.44
C PRO A 76 -30.18 -10.80 7.29
N ALA A 77 -31.43 -10.59 6.89
CA ALA A 77 -32.34 -9.69 7.61
C ALA A 77 -32.47 -10.07 9.09
N GLY A 78 -32.28 -9.10 9.98
CA GLY A 78 -32.34 -9.30 11.43
C GLY A 78 -31.12 -9.98 12.05
N ALA A 79 -30.13 -10.39 11.25
CA ALA A 79 -28.86 -10.93 11.76
C ALA A 79 -27.88 -9.80 12.09
N GLN A 80 -26.91 -10.12 12.95
CA GLN A 80 -25.82 -9.22 13.35
C GLN A 80 -24.48 -9.90 13.11
N LEU A 81 -23.64 -9.27 12.32
CA LEU A 81 -22.25 -9.70 12.13
C LEU A 81 -21.34 -8.96 13.09
N THR A 82 -20.50 -9.69 13.81
CA THR A 82 -19.40 -9.16 14.60
C THR A 82 -18.07 -9.68 14.07
N VAL A 83 -17.02 -8.90 14.23
CA VAL A 83 -15.65 -9.26 13.89
C VAL A 83 -14.82 -9.11 15.16
N LYS A 84 -14.34 -10.22 15.69
CA LYS A 84 -13.56 -10.30 16.94
C LYS A 84 -12.08 -10.45 16.58
N GLY A 85 -11.25 -9.57 17.08
CA GLY A 85 -9.81 -9.57 16.79
C GLY A 85 -8.98 -9.13 17.99
N GLU A 86 -7.69 -9.12 17.77
CA GLU A 86 -6.71 -8.52 18.65
C GLU A 86 -6.02 -7.37 17.92
N TYR A 87 -5.60 -6.35 18.67
CA TYR A 87 -4.80 -5.28 18.07
C TYR A 87 -3.44 -5.84 17.66
N ALA A 88 -3.16 -5.79 16.37
CA ALA A 88 -1.93 -6.33 15.79
C ALA A 88 -0.69 -5.57 16.30
N HIS A 89 0.45 -6.25 16.34
CA HIS A 89 1.76 -5.61 16.45
C HIS A 89 2.17 -5.11 15.06
N ALA A 90 1.67 -3.92 14.72
CA ALA A 90 1.86 -3.30 13.43
C ALA A 90 1.78 -1.77 13.55
N ARG A 91 2.16 -1.05 12.49
CA ARG A 91 2.07 0.41 12.43
C ARG A 91 0.62 0.90 12.46
N TYR A 92 -0.27 0.18 11.80
CA TYR A 92 -1.68 0.55 11.63
C TYR A 92 -2.52 -0.66 11.29
N GLN A 93 -3.76 -0.69 11.76
CA GLN A 93 -4.79 -1.64 11.34
C GLN A 93 -6.13 -0.95 11.16
N SER A 94 -6.97 -1.48 10.26
CA SER A 94 -8.34 -1.00 10.09
C SER A 94 -9.25 -2.00 9.41
N LEU A 95 -10.56 -1.84 9.64
CA LEU A 95 -11.64 -2.39 8.86
C LEU A 95 -12.25 -1.28 8.03
N ASN A 96 -12.28 -1.43 6.71
CA ASN A 96 -12.89 -0.48 5.78
C ASN A 96 -13.98 -1.16 4.99
N SER A 97 -15.14 -0.52 4.85
CA SER A 97 -16.24 -1.00 4.00
C SER A 97 -16.34 -0.18 2.72
N TYR A 98 -16.88 -0.81 1.68
CA TYR A 98 -16.94 -0.25 0.33
C TYR A 98 -18.27 -0.51 -0.34
N ASN A 99 -18.66 0.46 -1.15
CA ASN A 99 -19.72 0.33 -2.14
C ASN A 99 -19.32 -0.73 -3.17
N VAL A 100 -20.14 -1.76 -3.37
CA VAL A 100 -19.84 -2.86 -4.30
C VAL A 100 -19.99 -2.48 -5.77
N THR A 101 -20.56 -1.30 -6.08
CA THR A 101 -20.79 -0.86 -7.46
C THR A 101 -19.58 -0.08 -8.02
N ASP A 102 -18.97 0.78 -7.20
CA ASP A 102 -17.91 1.69 -7.65
C ASP A 102 -16.63 1.64 -6.81
N ASN A 103 -16.58 0.73 -5.83
CA ASN A 103 -15.46 0.50 -4.92
C ASN A 103 -15.05 1.74 -4.11
N THR A 104 -15.94 2.71 -3.95
CA THR A 104 -15.70 3.86 -3.07
C THR A 104 -15.84 3.46 -1.61
N PRO A 105 -15.00 3.99 -0.70
CA PRO A 105 -15.12 3.70 0.73
C PRO A 105 -16.40 4.29 1.32
N THR A 106 -17.05 3.55 2.22
CA THR A 106 -18.29 3.96 2.89
C THR A 106 -18.08 4.27 4.36
N ALA A 107 -17.31 3.45 5.07
CA ALA A 107 -16.98 3.63 6.48
C ALA A 107 -15.64 2.98 6.83
N ALA A 108 -15.03 3.39 7.93
CA ALA A 108 -13.84 2.77 8.50
C ALA A 108 -13.91 2.72 10.03
N LEU A 109 -13.32 1.66 10.57
CA LEU A 109 -12.90 1.55 11.97
C LEU A 109 -11.39 1.30 11.95
N ASN A 110 -10.62 2.28 12.38
CA ASN A 110 -9.18 2.14 12.53
C ASN A 110 -8.80 1.79 13.98
N ASP A 111 -7.53 1.51 14.17
CA ASP A 111 -6.96 1.12 15.45
C ASP A 111 -7.27 2.10 16.60
N VAL A 112 -7.12 3.42 16.39
CA VAL A 112 -7.35 4.41 17.45
C VAL A 112 -8.84 4.66 17.72
N SER A 113 -9.72 4.41 16.75
CA SER A 113 -11.17 4.58 16.90
C SER A 113 -11.88 3.35 17.46
N THR A 114 -11.20 2.20 17.46
CA THR A 114 -11.74 0.93 17.98
C THR A 114 -11.48 0.87 19.49
N ALA A 115 -12.54 0.76 20.30
CA ALA A 115 -12.42 0.57 21.73
C ALA A 115 -12.09 -0.91 22.06
N PRO A 116 -11.24 -1.19 23.07
CA PRO A 116 -10.93 -2.54 23.50
C PRO A 116 -12.11 -3.22 24.20
N ASP A 117 -12.13 -4.54 24.21
CA ASP A 117 -13.04 -5.33 25.02
C ASP A 117 -12.76 -5.12 26.51
N THR A 118 -13.74 -5.46 27.36
CA THR A 118 -13.58 -5.37 28.81
C THR A 118 -12.37 -6.17 29.30
N GLY A 119 -11.45 -5.51 29.98
CA GLY A 119 -10.21 -6.12 30.49
C GLY A 119 -9.07 -6.06 29.49
N SER A 120 -9.27 -5.53 28.30
CA SER A 120 -8.23 -5.28 27.29
C SER A 120 -7.87 -3.80 27.21
N ALA A 121 -6.73 -3.50 26.58
CA ALA A 121 -6.22 -2.16 26.32
C ALA A 121 -5.98 -1.95 24.82
N ASN A 122 -6.15 -0.72 24.37
CA ASN A 122 -5.81 -0.34 23.00
C ASN A 122 -4.35 0.16 22.94
N PRO A 123 -3.41 -0.58 22.33
CA PRO A 123 -1.99 -0.22 22.29
C PRO A 123 -1.65 0.90 21.33
N TYR A 124 -2.60 1.35 20.52
CA TYR A 124 -2.41 2.44 19.55
C TYR A 124 -2.72 3.83 20.13
N LEU A 125 -3.25 3.89 21.36
CA LEU A 125 -3.51 5.15 22.01
C LEU A 125 -2.23 5.78 22.56
N PRO A 126 -2.13 7.12 22.60
CA PRO A 126 -0.97 7.81 23.15
C PRO A 126 -0.66 7.35 24.59
N GLY A 127 0.59 6.97 24.84
CA GLY A 127 1.06 6.51 26.16
C GLY A 127 0.65 5.10 26.54
N ALA A 128 -0.04 4.36 25.68
CA ALA A 128 -0.34 2.93 25.91
C ALA A 128 0.89 2.06 25.74
N GLU A 129 0.90 0.91 26.47
CA GLU A 129 1.90 -0.14 26.27
C GLU A 129 1.66 -0.82 24.92
N ARG A 130 2.60 -0.66 23.98
CA ARG A 130 2.47 -1.15 22.61
C ARG A 130 2.92 -2.59 22.45
N THR A 131 3.94 -3.01 23.19
CA THR A 131 4.66 -4.27 22.99
C THR A 131 4.08 -5.43 23.79
N GLY A 132 3.14 -5.17 24.72
CA GLY A 132 2.49 -6.22 25.52
C GLY A 132 1.77 -7.25 24.65
N GLU A 133 1.88 -8.53 25.02
CA GLU A 133 1.31 -9.65 24.25
C GLU A 133 -0.15 -9.93 24.64
N ASP A 134 -0.57 -9.58 25.85
CA ASP A 134 -1.86 -9.95 26.43
C ASP A 134 -2.86 -8.79 26.43
N ASN A 135 -4.15 -9.15 26.58
CA ASN A 135 -5.24 -8.20 26.80
C ASN A 135 -5.36 -7.14 25.68
N ARG A 136 -5.35 -7.60 24.44
CA ARG A 136 -5.39 -6.76 23.23
C ARG A 136 -6.70 -6.92 22.42
N SER A 137 -7.72 -7.60 22.96
CA SER A 137 -8.92 -7.94 22.19
C SER A 137 -9.83 -6.75 21.93
N TYR A 138 -10.52 -6.81 20.80
CA TYR A 138 -11.62 -5.93 20.44
C TYR A 138 -12.73 -6.69 19.73
N THR A 139 -13.95 -6.15 19.80
CA THR A 139 -15.11 -6.63 19.05
C THR A 139 -15.71 -5.48 18.25
N ALA A 140 -15.75 -5.61 16.93
CA ALA A 140 -16.40 -4.68 16.02
C ALA A 140 -17.72 -5.26 15.51
N THR A 141 -18.77 -4.45 15.44
CA THR A 141 -20.06 -4.79 14.83
C THR A 141 -20.11 -4.26 13.41
N VAL A 142 -20.49 -5.08 12.44
CA VAL A 142 -20.71 -4.67 11.05
C VAL A 142 -22.22 -4.63 10.78
N ARG A 143 -22.72 -3.47 10.36
CA ARG A 143 -24.15 -3.27 10.04
C ARG A 143 -24.33 -2.93 8.56
N ASN A 144 -25.29 -3.61 7.92
CA ASN A 144 -25.72 -3.24 6.58
C ASN A 144 -26.75 -2.08 6.65
N GLU A 145 -26.34 -1.01 7.28
CA GLU A 145 -27.11 0.23 7.47
C GLU A 145 -26.19 1.43 7.16
N ALA A 146 -26.74 2.48 6.61
CA ALA A 146 -26.02 3.75 6.50
C ALA A 146 -25.81 4.37 7.91
N PRO A 147 -24.73 5.16 8.13
CA PRO A 147 -24.53 5.81 9.42
C PRO A 147 -25.68 6.78 9.71
N GLY A 148 -26.20 6.68 10.93
CA GLY A 148 -27.22 7.61 11.46
C GLY A 148 -26.62 8.88 12.07
N ALA A 149 -27.46 9.73 12.65
CA ALA A 149 -27.03 10.95 13.36
C ALA A 149 -26.15 10.65 14.59
N ALA A 150 -26.24 9.46 15.16
CA ALA A 150 -25.37 8.97 16.24
C ALA A 150 -24.79 7.62 15.85
N SER A 151 -23.47 7.48 15.95
CA SER A 151 -22.76 6.22 15.71
C SER A 151 -22.59 5.49 17.05
N ALA A 152 -22.87 4.17 17.06
CA ALA A 152 -22.53 3.32 18.19
C ALA A 152 -21.01 3.05 18.22
N PRO A 153 -20.39 2.94 19.41
CA PRO A 153 -18.99 2.53 19.51
C PRO A 153 -18.72 1.21 18.80
N ASN A 154 -17.53 1.03 18.27
CA ASN A 154 -17.09 -0.19 17.56
C ASN A 154 -18.06 -0.68 16.48
N THR A 155 -18.80 0.22 15.83
CA THR A 155 -19.77 -0.15 14.81
C THR A 155 -19.37 0.42 13.46
N LEU A 156 -19.15 -0.49 12.49
CA LEU A 156 -18.91 -0.17 11.09
C LEU A 156 -20.25 -0.17 10.35
N TYR A 157 -20.71 1.02 9.97
CA TYR A 157 -21.93 1.20 9.19
C TYR A 157 -21.58 1.05 7.70
N ALA A 158 -21.73 -0.16 7.20
CA ALA A 158 -21.27 -0.57 5.87
C ALA A 158 -22.37 -0.51 4.80
N GLY A 159 -23.59 -0.16 5.17
CA GLY A 159 -24.75 -0.19 4.29
C GLY A 159 -24.73 0.93 3.25
N VAL A 160 -25.07 0.56 2.01
CA VAL A 160 -25.31 1.47 0.89
C VAL A 160 -26.74 1.28 0.43
N PRO A 161 -27.56 2.33 0.31
CA PRO A 161 -28.95 2.21 -0.13
C PRO A 161 -29.07 1.43 -1.45
N GLY A 162 -29.92 0.42 -1.45
CA GLY A 162 -30.16 -0.44 -2.63
C GLY A 162 -29.12 -1.53 -2.88
N GLN A 163 -28.15 -1.72 -1.99
CA GLN A 163 -27.18 -2.81 -2.05
C GLN A 163 -27.42 -3.81 -0.92
N GLU A 164 -27.45 -5.10 -1.26
CA GLU A 164 -27.57 -6.19 -0.30
C GLU A 164 -26.21 -6.69 0.18
N ARG A 165 -25.19 -6.58 -0.66
CA ARG A 165 -23.83 -7.03 -0.37
C ARG A 165 -22.93 -5.87 0.10
N THR A 166 -21.97 -6.23 0.92
CA THR A 166 -20.93 -5.34 1.43
C THR A 166 -19.56 -5.91 1.07
N THR A 167 -18.63 -5.06 0.67
CA THR A 167 -17.21 -5.40 0.64
C THR A 167 -16.54 -4.83 1.88
N LEU A 168 -15.81 -5.68 2.60
CA LEU A 168 -15.03 -5.33 3.77
C LEU A 168 -13.56 -5.66 3.50
N ILE A 169 -12.66 -4.75 3.85
CA ILE A 169 -11.22 -5.00 3.76
C ILE A 169 -10.60 -4.76 5.14
N TYR A 170 -9.96 -5.81 5.69
CA TYR A 170 -9.03 -5.68 6.80
C TYR A 170 -7.66 -5.27 6.24
N ARG A 171 -7.08 -4.21 6.79
CA ARG A 171 -5.79 -3.67 6.38
C ARG A 171 -4.83 -3.69 7.54
N LEU A 172 -3.61 -4.11 7.25
CA LEU A 172 -2.49 -4.04 8.16
C LEU A 172 -1.33 -3.33 7.46
N TYR A 173 -0.72 -2.35 8.12
CA TYR A 173 0.46 -1.67 7.61
C TYR A 173 1.65 -1.96 8.50
N LEU A 174 2.75 -2.35 7.89
CA LEU A 174 4.05 -2.56 8.52
C LEU A 174 3.94 -3.35 9.83
N PRO A 175 3.78 -4.67 9.78
CA PRO A 175 3.97 -5.52 10.95
C PRO A 175 5.29 -5.18 11.64
N ASP A 176 5.30 -5.17 12.97
CA ASP A 176 6.49 -4.87 13.75
C ASP A 176 7.59 -5.92 13.49
N ASN A 177 8.84 -5.52 13.65
CA ASN A 177 9.98 -6.39 13.36
C ASN A 177 9.85 -7.77 14.07
N GLY A 178 10.03 -8.83 13.29
CA GLY A 178 9.94 -10.21 13.76
C GLY A 178 8.51 -10.77 13.90
N ARG A 179 7.48 -9.99 13.54
CA ARG A 179 6.09 -10.47 13.46
C ARG A 179 5.78 -11.02 12.07
N ASP A 180 4.82 -11.93 12.03
CA ASP A 180 4.27 -12.43 10.77
C ASP A 180 3.39 -11.38 10.07
N ILE A 181 2.85 -11.74 8.90
CA ILE A 181 2.03 -10.82 8.09
C ILE A 181 0.72 -10.38 8.77
N THR A 182 0.30 -11.04 9.85
CA THR A 182 -0.88 -10.66 10.65
C THR A 182 -0.51 -9.83 11.88
N GLY A 183 0.77 -9.47 12.04
CA GLY A 183 1.26 -8.77 13.23
C GLY A 183 1.24 -9.65 14.48
N GLY A 184 1.33 -10.99 14.33
CA GLY A 184 1.43 -11.96 15.42
C GLY A 184 0.10 -12.34 16.08
N VAL A 185 -1.05 -11.83 15.62
CA VAL A 185 -2.36 -12.05 16.27
C VAL A 185 -3.38 -12.82 15.42
N GLY A 186 -3.03 -13.16 14.18
CA GLY A 186 -3.94 -13.79 13.25
C GLY A 186 -4.99 -12.83 12.66
N LEU A 187 -5.87 -13.34 11.82
CA LEU A 187 -6.96 -12.58 11.23
C LEU A 187 -8.14 -12.42 12.19
N PRO A 188 -8.84 -11.28 12.18
CA PRO A 188 -10.06 -11.11 12.95
C PRO A 188 -11.13 -12.13 12.56
N ARG A 189 -11.80 -12.72 13.53
CA ARG A 189 -12.77 -13.82 13.34
C ARG A 189 -14.20 -13.28 13.25
N PRO A 190 -14.93 -13.56 12.16
CA PRO A 190 -16.34 -13.22 12.05
C PRO A 190 -17.20 -14.15 12.89
N GLU A 191 -18.30 -13.60 13.44
CA GLU A 191 -19.36 -14.32 14.15
C GLU A 191 -20.70 -13.73 13.73
N LEU A 192 -21.64 -14.56 13.26
CA LEU A 192 -22.96 -14.13 12.83
C LEU A 192 -24.00 -14.60 13.85
N ARG A 193 -24.72 -13.66 14.47
CA ARG A 193 -25.89 -13.94 15.30
C ARG A 193 -27.15 -13.77 14.46
N LEU A 194 -27.88 -14.85 14.24
CA LEU A 194 -29.15 -14.84 13.53
C LEU A 194 -30.27 -14.19 14.37
N ALA A 195 -31.38 -13.84 13.71
CA ALA A 195 -32.57 -13.32 14.38
C ALA A 195 -33.17 -14.34 15.36
N SER A 196 -32.94 -15.64 15.18
CA SER A 196 -33.31 -16.71 16.12
C SER A 196 -32.50 -16.68 17.42
N GLY A 197 -31.37 -15.95 17.46
CA GLY A 197 -30.42 -15.95 18.56
C GLY A 197 -29.27 -16.97 18.37
N GLU A 198 -29.35 -17.83 17.38
CA GLU A 198 -28.29 -18.78 17.00
C GLU A 198 -27.04 -18.04 16.55
N VAL A 199 -25.86 -18.58 16.88
CA VAL A 199 -24.57 -17.99 16.57
C VAL A 199 -23.80 -18.93 15.64
N LEU A 200 -23.49 -18.45 14.44
CA LEU A 200 -22.76 -19.18 13.42
C LEU A 200 -21.32 -18.68 13.32
N THR A 201 -20.40 -19.58 13.03
CA THR A 201 -18.97 -19.32 12.80
C THR A 201 -18.46 -20.25 11.69
N GLY A 202 -17.25 -19.99 11.18
CA GLY A 202 -16.59 -20.85 10.18
C GLY A 202 -17.44 -21.02 8.91
N ASP A 203 -17.47 -22.23 8.37
CA ASP A 203 -18.11 -22.53 7.09
C ASP A 203 -19.63 -22.26 7.10
N GLU A 204 -20.33 -22.55 8.19
CA GLU A 204 -21.76 -22.27 8.31
C GLU A 204 -22.08 -20.76 8.22
N LEU A 205 -21.21 -19.92 8.82
CA LEU A 205 -21.31 -18.47 8.67
C LEU A 205 -21.09 -18.08 7.21
N CYS A 206 -20.02 -18.58 6.59
CA CYS A 206 -19.63 -18.23 5.21
C CYS A 206 -20.72 -18.59 4.21
N GLU A 207 -21.32 -19.77 4.34
CA GLU A 207 -22.48 -20.22 3.52
C GLU A 207 -23.70 -19.32 3.75
N THR A 208 -24.00 -19.00 5.01
CA THR A 208 -25.17 -18.18 5.37
C THR A 208 -25.08 -16.75 4.86
N VAL A 209 -23.89 -16.15 4.86
CA VAL A 209 -23.68 -14.78 4.34
C VAL A 209 -23.32 -14.75 2.85
N ASP A 210 -23.30 -15.90 2.17
CA ASP A 210 -22.87 -16.04 0.78
C ASP A 210 -21.51 -15.35 0.56
N ALA A 211 -20.51 -15.74 1.38
CA ALA A 211 -19.19 -15.15 1.33
C ALA A 211 -18.50 -15.44 -0.02
N ALA A 212 -17.95 -14.39 -0.66
CA ALA A 212 -17.20 -14.55 -1.89
C ALA A 212 -15.91 -15.34 -1.65
N THR A 213 -15.60 -16.27 -2.55
CA THR A 213 -14.39 -17.11 -2.50
C THR A 213 -13.19 -16.52 -3.27
N THR A 214 -13.34 -15.32 -3.80
CA THR A 214 -12.32 -14.64 -4.59
C THR A 214 -12.24 -13.17 -4.19
N THR A 215 -11.10 -12.53 -4.48
CA THR A 215 -10.96 -11.08 -4.30
C THR A 215 -12.08 -10.34 -5.03
N PRO A 216 -12.72 -9.36 -4.38
CA PRO A 216 -13.71 -8.51 -5.03
C PRO A 216 -13.14 -7.84 -6.28
N LYS A 217 -13.90 -7.86 -7.37
CA LYS A 217 -13.49 -7.27 -8.63
C LYS A 217 -13.37 -5.76 -8.51
N VAL A 218 -12.31 -5.20 -9.09
CA VAL A 218 -12.13 -3.76 -9.23
C VAL A 218 -12.61 -3.33 -10.62
N ASP A 219 -13.47 -2.35 -10.68
CA ASP A 219 -13.82 -1.66 -11.92
C ASP A 219 -12.69 -0.66 -12.24
N VAL A 220 -11.78 -1.08 -13.11
CA VAL A 220 -10.75 -0.21 -13.67
C VAL A 220 -11.31 0.60 -14.83
N LEU A 221 -10.67 1.72 -15.15
CA LEU A 221 -11.00 2.47 -16.37
C LEU A 221 -10.79 1.57 -17.60
N ALA A 222 -11.84 1.37 -18.39
CA ALA A 222 -11.75 0.56 -19.60
C ALA A 222 -10.62 1.09 -20.52
N MET A 223 -9.83 0.17 -21.08
CA MET A 223 -8.62 0.50 -21.84
C MET A 223 -8.91 1.40 -23.05
N ASP A 224 -9.99 1.13 -23.79
CA ASP A 224 -10.43 1.96 -24.91
C ASP A 224 -10.78 3.39 -24.46
N LYS A 225 -11.41 3.52 -23.31
CA LYS A 225 -11.71 4.82 -22.71
C LYS A 225 -10.44 5.55 -22.29
N TYR A 226 -9.48 4.86 -21.66
CA TYR A 226 -8.19 5.42 -21.30
C TYR A 226 -7.46 5.95 -22.54
N LEU A 227 -7.31 5.13 -23.58
CA LEU A 227 -6.66 5.50 -24.84
C LEU A 227 -7.37 6.68 -25.53
N SER A 228 -8.71 6.72 -25.51
CA SER A 228 -9.46 7.86 -26.05
C SER A 228 -9.17 9.18 -25.34
N LEU A 229 -8.75 9.14 -24.07
CA LEU A 229 -8.35 10.31 -23.30
C LEU A 229 -6.86 10.64 -23.49
N ARG A 230 -6.01 9.62 -23.45
CA ARG A 230 -4.55 9.75 -23.52
C ARG A 230 -4.10 10.19 -24.93
N ASP A 231 -4.70 9.62 -25.98
CA ASP A 231 -4.35 9.83 -27.40
C ASP A 231 -5.28 10.78 -28.12
N ALA A 232 -6.09 11.53 -27.38
CA ALA A 232 -6.98 12.52 -27.97
C ALA A 232 -6.19 13.50 -28.87
N PRO A 233 -6.77 13.98 -29.99
CA PRO A 233 -6.11 14.93 -30.88
C PRO A 233 -5.55 16.13 -30.12
N GLY A 234 -4.28 16.46 -30.38
CA GLY A 234 -3.55 17.54 -29.70
C GLY A 234 -2.88 17.18 -28.40
N LYS A 235 -2.95 15.92 -27.94
CA LYS A 235 -2.17 15.45 -26.82
C LYS A 235 -0.70 15.26 -27.22
N PRO A 236 0.25 15.55 -26.33
CA PRO A 236 1.67 15.35 -26.57
C PRO A 236 2.03 13.87 -26.63
N ALA A 237 3.15 13.54 -27.27
CA ALA A 237 3.70 12.18 -27.29
C ALA A 237 4.08 11.71 -25.87
N THR A 238 4.61 12.62 -25.04
CA THR A 238 4.85 12.38 -23.61
C THR A 238 3.67 12.83 -22.76
N PHE A 239 3.38 12.13 -21.68
CA PHE A 239 2.40 12.58 -20.71
C PHE A 239 2.99 12.55 -19.29
N PRO A 240 3.13 13.69 -18.61
CA PRO A 240 2.61 15.02 -18.95
C PRO A 240 3.40 15.72 -20.08
N ALA A 241 2.86 16.84 -20.56
CA ALA A 241 3.56 17.69 -21.54
C ALA A 241 4.75 18.48 -20.93
N ALA A 242 4.75 18.69 -19.60
CA ALA A 242 5.76 19.47 -18.90
C ALA A 242 6.75 18.55 -18.17
N GLU A 243 8.03 18.91 -18.23
CA GLU A 243 9.10 18.20 -17.54
C GLU A 243 8.90 18.19 -16.01
N GLN A 244 8.51 19.32 -15.43
CA GLN A 244 8.32 19.44 -13.98
C GLN A 244 7.11 18.61 -13.55
N PRO A 245 7.25 17.61 -12.64
CA PRO A 245 6.12 16.87 -12.11
C PRO A 245 5.09 17.78 -11.44
N VAL A 246 3.83 17.68 -11.86
CA VAL A 246 2.74 18.45 -11.30
C VAL A 246 1.92 17.55 -10.39
N TRP A 247 2.12 17.74 -9.10
CA TRP A 247 1.38 16.99 -8.08
C TRP A 247 -0.04 17.53 -7.93
N ARG A 248 -1.01 16.61 -7.86
CA ARG A 248 -2.43 16.92 -7.67
C ARG A 248 -3.04 16.04 -6.61
N THR A 249 -3.83 16.64 -5.75
CA THR A 249 -4.62 15.90 -4.77
C THR A 249 -5.64 15.01 -5.48
N TYR A 250 -5.70 13.75 -5.08
CA TYR A 250 -6.69 12.82 -5.55
C TYR A 250 -7.98 12.96 -4.72
N TYR A 251 -8.97 13.60 -5.28
CA TYR A 251 -10.28 13.77 -4.65
C TYR A 251 -11.20 12.58 -4.92
N ASN A 252 -11.35 12.23 -6.18
CA ASN A 252 -12.10 11.07 -6.67
C ASN A 252 -11.70 10.77 -8.13
N THR A 253 -12.08 9.59 -8.63
CA THR A 253 -11.70 9.12 -9.97
C THR A 253 -12.20 10.05 -11.08
N GLN A 254 -13.45 10.52 -11.01
CA GLN A 254 -14.03 11.38 -12.03
C GLN A 254 -13.29 12.72 -12.13
N PHE A 255 -13.00 13.35 -11.00
CA PHE A 255 -12.23 14.58 -10.97
C PHE A 255 -10.79 14.36 -11.47
N GLY A 256 -10.13 13.27 -11.02
CA GLY A 256 -8.77 12.93 -11.46
C GLY A 256 -8.66 12.79 -12.98
N LEU A 257 -9.59 12.09 -13.62
CA LEU A 257 -9.66 11.96 -15.07
C LEU A 257 -9.94 13.30 -15.77
N GLY A 258 -10.91 14.05 -15.26
CA GLY A 258 -11.28 15.36 -15.78
C GLY A 258 -10.12 16.36 -15.73
N CYS A 259 -9.43 16.43 -14.61
CA CYS A 259 -8.29 17.32 -14.43
C CYS A 259 -7.11 16.90 -15.31
N SER A 260 -6.71 15.63 -15.25
CA SER A 260 -5.51 15.16 -15.95
C SER A 260 -5.63 15.17 -17.47
N TYR A 261 -6.78 14.74 -18.00
CA TYR A 261 -6.93 14.54 -19.46
C TYR A 261 -7.77 15.62 -20.16
N LEU A 262 -8.65 16.32 -19.43
CA LEU A 262 -9.56 17.30 -20.02
C LEU A 262 -9.29 18.74 -19.57
N GLY A 263 -8.28 18.95 -18.70
CA GLY A 263 -7.94 20.28 -18.18
C GLY A 263 -8.96 20.86 -17.20
N LYS A 264 -9.90 20.04 -16.68
CA LYS A 264 -10.96 20.46 -15.75
C LYS A 264 -10.46 20.33 -14.30
N CYS A 265 -9.50 21.18 -13.93
CA CYS A 265 -8.83 21.15 -12.61
C CYS A 265 -9.38 22.20 -11.62
N GLU A 266 -10.59 22.73 -11.86
CA GLU A 266 -11.18 23.78 -11.03
C GLU A 266 -12.34 23.26 -10.17
N GLY A 267 -12.78 24.07 -9.22
CA GLY A 267 -13.92 23.80 -8.35
C GLY A 267 -13.55 23.23 -6.97
N THR A 268 -14.53 22.67 -6.30
CA THR A 268 -14.41 22.06 -4.97
C THR A 268 -14.89 20.60 -5.04
N PRO A 269 -14.10 19.69 -5.61
CA PRO A 269 -14.51 18.29 -5.75
C PRO A 269 -14.65 17.62 -4.38
N ALA A 270 -15.65 16.76 -4.24
CA ALA A 270 -15.81 15.95 -3.05
C ALA A 270 -14.66 14.92 -2.95
N ARG A 271 -14.11 14.78 -1.75
CA ARG A 271 -13.06 13.81 -1.46
C ARG A 271 -13.68 12.48 -1.07
N THR A 272 -14.11 11.71 -2.07
CA THR A 272 -14.76 10.41 -1.88
C THR A 272 -13.82 9.23 -2.11
N GLY A 273 -12.59 9.48 -2.56
CA GLY A 273 -11.66 8.39 -2.91
C GLY A 273 -12.10 7.61 -4.14
N GLY A 274 -11.76 6.33 -4.17
CA GLY A 274 -12.11 5.36 -5.23
C GLY A 274 -11.18 4.16 -5.20
N GLN A 275 -11.50 3.13 -5.96
CA GLN A 275 -10.67 1.94 -6.16
C GLN A 275 -10.13 1.35 -4.84
N TYR A 276 -11.03 1.11 -3.88
CA TYR A 276 -10.69 0.61 -2.55
C TYR A 276 -9.71 1.49 -1.77
N SER A 277 -9.77 2.83 -1.94
CA SER A 277 -8.94 3.74 -1.15
C SER A 277 -9.19 3.58 0.35
N ASN A 278 -8.16 3.83 1.14
CA ASN A 278 -8.27 3.85 2.60
C ASN A 278 -8.76 5.24 3.05
N ILE A 279 -9.82 5.30 3.85
CA ILE A 279 -10.39 6.56 4.37
C ILE A 279 -9.35 7.37 5.17
N ASP A 280 -8.45 6.68 5.89
CA ASP A 280 -7.42 7.31 6.70
C ASP A 280 -6.21 7.81 5.89
N ASN A 281 -6.13 7.43 4.60
CA ASN A 281 -5.13 7.91 3.66
C ASN A 281 -5.67 9.02 2.77
N ASN A 282 -4.80 10.00 2.47
CA ASN A 282 -5.00 10.90 1.35
C ASN A 282 -3.79 10.86 0.41
N TYR A 283 -4.04 11.20 -0.83
CA TYR A 283 -3.11 10.97 -1.92
C TYR A 283 -2.86 12.24 -2.72
N VAL A 284 -1.58 12.49 -3.04
CA VAL A 284 -1.22 13.34 -4.19
C VAL A 284 -0.53 12.50 -5.23
N ASN A 285 -0.80 12.76 -6.48
CA ASN A 285 -0.27 12.01 -7.60
C ASN A 285 0.31 12.92 -8.68
N ALA A 286 1.27 12.40 -9.42
CA ALA A 286 1.87 13.07 -10.55
C ALA A 286 2.08 12.09 -11.70
N TYR A 287 1.79 12.53 -12.92
CA TYR A 287 2.25 11.84 -14.11
C TYR A 287 3.70 12.25 -14.38
N VAL A 288 4.50 11.29 -14.82
CA VAL A 288 5.92 11.47 -15.14
C VAL A 288 6.26 10.73 -16.42
N SER A 289 7.29 11.18 -17.15
CA SER A 289 7.70 10.51 -18.39
C SER A 289 9.21 10.47 -18.51
N ARG A 290 9.76 9.30 -18.83
CA ARG A 290 11.18 9.10 -19.16
C ARG A 290 11.62 9.80 -20.45
N GLY A 291 10.68 10.28 -21.24
CA GLY A 291 10.96 11.14 -22.38
C GLY A 291 11.70 12.44 -22.02
N PHE A 292 11.69 12.86 -20.74
CA PHE A 292 12.45 13.98 -20.22
C PHE A 292 13.83 13.61 -19.68
N GLY A 293 14.09 12.33 -19.39
CA GLY A 293 15.37 11.83 -18.86
C GLY A 293 15.21 10.46 -18.22
N GLN A 294 16.30 9.68 -18.23
CA GLN A 294 16.31 8.31 -17.71
C GLN A 294 16.05 8.23 -16.19
N VAL A 295 16.43 9.29 -15.47
CA VAL A 295 16.41 9.35 -14.02
C VAL A 295 15.60 10.56 -13.57
N LEU A 296 14.53 10.30 -12.83
CA LEU A 296 13.80 11.34 -12.09
C LEU A 296 14.27 11.35 -10.64
N THR A 297 14.88 12.47 -10.21
CA THR A 297 15.26 12.70 -8.82
C THR A 297 14.15 13.49 -8.13
N LEU A 298 13.60 12.94 -7.06
CA LEU A 298 12.59 13.55 -6.20
C LEU A 298 13.23 13.93 -4.86
N THR A 299 13.04 15.17 -4.44
CA THR A 299 13.58 15.69 -3.17
C THR A 299 12.49 16.37 -2.36
N GLY A 300 12.54 16.24 -1.05
CA GLY A 300 11.57 16.86 -0.15
C GLY A 300 11.96 16.67 1.31
N THR A 301 11.10 17.10 2.22
CA THR A 301 11.23 16.87 3.65
C THR A 301 10.30 15.74 4.07
N MET A 302 10.82 14.79 4.86
CA MET A 302 10.02 13.68 5.41
C MET A 302 9.31 14.15 6.68
N PRO A 303 7.98 14.00 6.77
CA PRO A 303 7.29 14.18 8.05
C PRO A 303 7.80 13.18 9.08
N ARG A 304 7.67 13.50 10.37
CA ARG A 304 8.00 12.56 11.45
C ARG A 304 6.94 11.48 11.51
N THR A 305 7.38 10.23 11.44
CA THR A 305 6.54 9.03 11.48
C THR A 305 7.04 8.09 12.56
N PRO A 306 6.19 7.17 13.08
CA PRO A 306 6.62 6.12 13.98
C PRO A 306 7.70 5.24 13.35
N ARG A 307 8.55 4.63 14.19
CA ARG A 307 9.50 3.60 13.76
C ARG A 307 9.04 2.26 14.35
N THR A 308 8.57 1.36 13.50
CA THR A 308 7.96 0.10 13.95
C THR A 308 8.59 -1.15 13.36
N ILE A 309 9.29 -1.03 12.21
CA ILE A 309 10.06 -2.14 11.63
C ILE A 309 11.51 -2.15 12.10
N ASP A 310 11.95 -1.13 12.79
CA ASP A 310 13.26 -1.07 13.42
C ASP A 310 13.29 -1.91 14.71
N SER A 311 14.48 -2.23 15.19
CA SER A 311 14.72 -3.10 16.36
C SER A 311 14.19 -2.53 17.70
N ALA A 312 13.83 -1.25 17.75
CA ALA A 312 13.25 -0.58 18.90
C ALA A 312 12.01 0.21 18.47
N PRO A 313 10.82 -0.43 18.40
CA PRO A 313 9.58 0.27 18.05
C PRO A 313 9.35 1.42 19.02
N SER A 314 9.38 2.66 18.52
CA SER A 314 8.97 3.84 19.28
C SER A 314 7.59 4.26 18.84
N ALA A 315 6.64 4.21 19.78
CA ALA A 315 5.37 4.91 19.63
C ALA A 315 5.53 6.32 20.25
N ASP A 316 5.82 7.32 19.66
CA ASP A 316 5.15 8.43 19.08
C ASP A 316 4.65 9.55 19.94
N ALA A 317 5.43 10.07 20.85
CA ALA A 317 5.10 11.34 21.50
C ALA A 317 5.26 12.55 20.54
N ASP A 318 5.95 12.43 19.42
CA ASP A 318 6.33 13.57 18.57
C ASP A 318 6.37 13.21 17.08
N VAL A 319 5.22 12.75 16.53
CA VAL A 319 5.06 12.45 15.11
C VAL A 319 4.14 13.46 14.42
N ASP A 320 4.36 13.63 13.12
CA ASP A 320 3.53 14.48 12.26
C ASP A 320 2.38 13.67 11.63
N MET A 321 2.62 12.38 11.33
CA MET A 321 1.62 11.46 10.78
C MET A 321 1.98 9.99 11.04
N ARG A 322 1.01 9.10 10.83
CA ARG A 322 1.15 7.66 11.06
C ARG A 322 2.02 6.96 10.02
N TYR A 323 1.91 7.35 8.75
CA TYR A 323 2.59 6.66 7.64
C TYR A 323 2.73 7.57 6.43
N TRP A 324 3.85 7.43 5.73
CA TRP A 324 4.14 8.05 4.45
C TRP A 324 4.69 7.01 3.48
N SER A 325 4.25 7.04 2.21
CA SER A 325 4.85 6.24 1.14
C SER A 325 4.81 6.95 -0.20
N LEU A 326 5.74 6.54 -1.08
CA LEU A 326 5.80 6.95 -2.48
C LEU A 326 5.87 5.72 -3.36
N CYS A 327 4.88 5.55 -4.23
CA CYS A 327 4.77 4.42 -5.15
C CYS A 327 4.84 4.86 -6.60
N SER A 328 5.46 4.04 -7.42
CA SER A 328 5.43 4.10 -8.88
C SER A 328 4.43 3.10 -9.42
N ASN A 329 3.65 3.51 -10.41
CA ASN A 329 2.55 2.74 -10.97
C ASN A 329 2.50 2.92 -12.49
N GLU A 330 1.82 2.02 -13.18
CA GLU A 330 1.55 2.13 -14.61
C GLU A 330 0.57 3.30 -14.87
N SER A 331 -0.73 3.08 -14.80
CA SER A 331 -1.75 4.10 -15.11
C SER A 331 -3.06 3.85 -14.36
N LEU A 332 -4.01 4.77 -14.55
CA LEU A 332 -5.39 4.59 -14.07
C LEU A 332 -6.15 3.46 -14.80
N ALA A 333 -5.67 3.02 -15.97
CA ALA A 333 -6.30 1.92 -16.69
C ALA A 333 -5.95 0.56 -16.12
N THR A 334 -4.69 0.35 -15.71
CA THR A 334 -4.21 -0.92 -15.18
C THR A 334 -4.24 -0.96 -13.65
N THR A 335 -4.07 0.19 -13.03
CA THR A 335 -3.95 0.39 -11.57
C THR A 335 -2.86 -0.44 -10.91
N ARG A 336 -1.87 -0.90 -11.69
CA ARG A 336 -0.75 -1.72 -11.23
C ARG A 336 0.34 -0.88 -10.61
N ALA A 337 0.85 -1.31 -9.46
CA ALA A 337 2.03 -0.73 -8.85
C ALA A 337 3.29 -1.50 -9.27
N THR A 338 4.40 -0.78 -9.45
CA THR A 338 5.69 -1.34 -9.84
C THR A 338 6.64 -1.43 -8.65
N GLY A 339 6.57 -0.46 -7.75
CA GLY A 339 7.36 -0.44 -6.53
C GLY A 339 7.00 0.74 -5.66
N CYS A 340 7.28 0.61 -4.37
CA CYS A 340 7.10 1.66 -3.39
C CYS A 340 8.33 1.79 -2.49
N VAL A 341 8.49 2.96 -1.89
CA VAL A 341 9.26 3.16 -0.68
C VAL A 341 8.36 3.79 0.37
N PHE A 342 8.52 3.39 1.61
CA PHE A 342 7.84 4.03 2.75
C PHE A 342 8.85 4.69 3.69
N ASP A 343 8.38 5.46 4.62
CA ASP A 343 9.14 6.37 5.47
C ASP A 343 10.41 5.76 6.10
N GLU A 344 10.36 4.53 6.65
CA GLU A 344 11.52 3.89 7.27
C GLU A 344 12.55 3.35 6.26
N GLN A 345 12.20 3.23 4.98
CA GLN A 345 13.12 2.81 3.90
C GLN A 345 13.85 3.97 3.25
N VAL A 346 13.48 5.21 3.57
CA VAL A 346 14.02 6.40 2.93
C VAL A 346 15.12 7.01 3.81
N PRO A 347 16.40 7.03 3.36
CA PRO A 347 17.47 7.70 4.08
C PRO A 347 17.21 9.20 4.21
N LEU A 348 17.48 9.76 5.38
CA LEU A 348 17.25 11.17 5.69
C LEU A 348 18.53 11.85 6.14
N ASP A 349 18.72 13.12 5.75
CA ASP A 349 19.74 13.96 6.34
C ASP A 349 19.31 14.51 7.73
N ALA A 350 20.20 15.28 8.37
CA ALA A 350 19.93 15.86 9.69
C ALA A 350 18.72 16.83 9.71
N ALA A 351 18.35 17.39 8.55
CA ALA A 351 17.16 18.25 8.38
C ALA A 351 15.93 17.47 7.89
N ARG A 352 15.98 16.14 7.94
CA ARG A 352 14.94 15.22 7.45
C ARG A 352 14.64 15.34 5.96
N ARG A 353 15.58 15.85 5.17
CA ARG A 353 15.43 15.88 3.72
C ARG A 353 15.78 14.53 3.13
N TYR A 354 15.03 14.14 2.12
CA TYR A 354 15.23 12.89 1.40
C TYR A 354 15.56 13.12 -0.07
N THR A 355 16.16 12.11 -0.65
CA THR A 355 16.32 11.95 -2.10
C THR A 355 15.80 10.59 -2.50
N VAL A 356 14.81 10.56 -3.40
CA VAL A 356 14.32 9.34 -4.04
C VAL A 356 14.60 9.43 -5.52
N VAL A 357 15.22 8.40 -6.07
CA VAL A 357 15.45 8.24 -7.50
C VAL A 357 14.41 7.29 -8.07
N ALA A 358 13.70 7.70 -9.12
CA ALA A 358 12.84 6.85 -9.92
C ALA A 358 13.45 6.64 -11.32
N SER A 359 13.61 5.38 -11.72
CA SER A 359 14.17 4.97 -13.02
C SER A 359 13.75 3.56 -13.39
N LEU A 360 13.98 3.12 -14.63
CA LEU A 360 13.96 1.69 -14.93
C LEU A 360 15.06 0.97 -14.12
N PRO A 361 14.91 -0.36 -13.88
CA PRO A 361 15.96 -1.15 -13.23
C PRO A 361 17.32 -1.06 -13.93
N GLU A 362 17.36 -1.12 -15.25
CA GLU A 362 18.58 -1.01 -16.08
C GLU A 362 19.19 0.40 -16.07
N ASP A 363 18.37 1.42 -15.83
CA ASP A 363 18.79 2.82 -15.72
C ASP A 363 19.05 3.25 -14.28
N ARG A 364 18.95 2.34 -13.30
CA ARG A 364 19.26 2.66 -11.91
C ARG A 364 20.71 3.14 -11.80
N PRO A 365 20.96 4.37 -11.28
CA PRO A 365 22.31 4.84 -11.02
C PRO A 365 23.02 4.01 -9.96
N ALA A 366 24.33 3.76 -10.13
CA ALA A 366 25.12 2.98 -9.18
C ALA A 366 25.16 3.60 -7.76
N ASN A 367 25.00 4.93 -7.67
CA ASN A 367 24.93 5.67 -6.41
C ASN A 367 23.49 5.92 -5.91
N ALA A 368 22.46 5.34 -6.55
CA ALA A 368 21.10 5.32 -6.02
C ALA A 368 20.94 4.19 -4.99
N THR A 369 21.58 4.36 -3.83
CA THR A 369 21.65 3.40 -2.74
C THR A 369 21.49 4.09 -1.38
N GLU A 370 21.05 3.33 -0.39
CA GLU A 370 20.94 3.80 1.00
C GLU A 370 22.27 4.33 1.53
N ALA A 371 23.39 3.65 1.24
CA ALA A 371 24.74 4.08 1.63
C ALA A 371 25.13 5.46 1.07
N CYS A 372 24.53 5.87 -0.05
CA CYS A 372 24.70 7.19 -0.65
C CYS A 372 23.59 8.18 -0.22
N GLY A 373 22.74 7.82 0.74
CA GLY A 373 21.62 8.65 1.20
C GLY A 373 20.47 8.75 0.20
N VAL A 374 20.29 7.75 -0.68
CA VAL A 374 19.32 7.78 -1.77
C VAL A 374 18.44 6.53 -1.72
N ALA A 375 17.12 6.72 -1.67
CA ALA A 375 16.17 5.66 -1.92
C ALA A 375 15.92 5.51 -3.43
N TRP A 376 15.50 4.32 -3.86
CA TRP A 376 15.20 4.04 -5.26
C TRP A 376 13.84 3.38 -5.41
N VAL A 377 13.07 3.83 -6.43
CA VAL A 377 11.77 3.27 -6.82
C VAL A 377 11.84 2.89 -8.30
N PRO A 378 11.54 1.63 -8.68
CA PRO A 378 11.50 1.24 -10.09
C PRO A 378 10.33 1.92 -10.81
N LEU A 379 10.57 2.50 -11.98
CA LEU A 379 9.51 2.86 -12.93
C LEU A 379 9.05 1.62 -13.71
N PRO A 380 7.79 1.58 -14.18
CA PRO A 380 7.27 0.44 -14.93
C PRO A 380 7.97 0.26 -16.27
N SER A 381 8.43 -0.96 -16.54
CA SER A 381 9.11 -1.29 -17.81
C SER A 381 8.19 -1.19 -19.01
N ASN A 382 6.88 -1.39 -18.80
CA ASN A 382 5.84 -1.26 -19.82
C ASN A 382 5.24 0.16 -19.88
N GLY A 383 5.84 1.14 -19.20
CA GLY A 383 5.30 2.48 -19.09
C GLY A 383 3.92 2.51 -18.43
N ASP A 384 2.95 3.14 -19.07
CA ASP A 384 1.58 3.24 -18.59
C ASP A 384 0.75 1.93 -18.70
N GLY A 385 1.35 0.86 -19.25
CA GLY A 385 0.66 -0.42 -19.51
C GLY A 385 -0.37 -0.37 -20.65
N ALA A 386 -0.41 0.73 -21.42
CA ALA A 386 -1.39 0.96 -22.48
C ALA A 386 -0.75 1.37 -23.82
N GLY A 387 0.57 1.19 -23.97
CA GLY A 387 1.29 1.47 -25.21
C GLY A 387 2.19 2.71 -25.18
N HIS A 388 2.29 3.41 -24.04
CA HIS A 388 3.19 4.55 -23.85
C HIS A 388 4.35 4.15 -22.92
N PRO A 389 5.44 3.59 -23.44
CA PRO A 389 6.49 2.97 -22.65
C PRO A 389 7.28 3.96 -21.76
N GLU A 390 7.19 5.26 -22.08
CA GLU A 390 7.89 6.30 -21.31
C GLU A 390 7.10 6.85 -20.13
N ASP A 391 5.78 6.66 -20.12
CA ASP A 391 4.89 7.29 -19.16
C ASP A 391 4.73 6.44 -17.88
N ALA A 392 4.59 7.09 -16.73
CA ALA A 392 4.34 6.45 -15.46
C ALA A 392 3.51 7.35 -14.53
N TYR A 393 3.01 6.78 -13.46
CA TYR A 393 2.14 7.44 -12.49
C TYR A 393 2.67 7.27 -11.08
N LEU A 394 2.98 8.39 -10.40
CA LEU A 394 3.46 8.40 -9.03
C LEU A 394 2.32 8.71 -8.07
N ILE A 395 2.29 8.00 -6.94
CA ILE A 395 1.34 8.23 -5.84
C ILE A 395 2.12 8.41 -4.55
N LEU A 396 1.95 9.57 -3.89
CA LEU A 396 2.42 9.83 -2.54
C LEU A 396 1.23 9.75 -1.59
N ARG A 397 1.41 9.06 -0.46
CA ARG A 397 0.39 8.83 0.56
C ARG A 397 0.74 9.49 1.88
N ASN A 398 -0.26 10.13 2.50
CA ASN A 398 -0.22 10.59 3.88
C ASN A 398 -1.36 9.93 4.66
N MET A 399 -1.03 9.23 5.76
CA MET A 399 -2.02 8.57 6.62
C MET A 399 -2.05 9.20 8.00
N LEU A 400 -3.25 9.49 8.50
CA LEU A 400 -3.53 9.95 9.86
C LEU A 400 -2.53 11.03 10.33
N PRO A 401 -2.50 12.20 9.68
CA PRO A 401 -1.71 13.32 10.17
C PRO A 401 -2.24 13.81 11.51
N THR A 402 -1.35 14.27 12.37
CA THR A 402 -1.75 14.96 13.61
C THR A 402 -2.36 16.31 13.30
N SER A 403 -3.28 16.76 14.15
CA SER A 403 -3.98 18.04 13.96
C SER A 403 -3.04 19.27 13.97
N GLY A 404 -1.84 19.13 14.51
CA GLY A 404 -0.83 20.20 14.56
C GLY A 404 0.11 20.27 13.36
N PHE A 405 0.09 19.29 12.46
CA PHE A 405 1.07 19.23 11.37
C PHE A 405 0.83 20.29 10.27
N GLY A 406 -0.39 20.41 9.76
CA GLY A 406 -0.82 21.46 8.81
C GLY A 406 -0.24 21.42 7.41
N HIS A 407 0.58 20.41 7.06
CA HIS A 407 1.25 20.23 5.77
C HIS A 407 0.95 18.89 5.08
N ALA A 408 -0.08 18.19 5.54
CA ALA A 408 -0.49 16.92 4.96
C ALA A 408 -1.37 17.13 3.71
N VAL A 409 -1.52 16.08 2.92
CA VAL A 409 -2.48 16.05 1.81
C VAL A 409 -3.90 16.33 2.29
N GLN A 410 -4.24 15.93 3.51
CA GLN A 410 -5.53 16.19 4.16
C GLN A 410 -5.83 17.68 4.32
N ASP A 411 -4.80 18.52 4.39
CA ASP A 411 -4.93 19.98 4.57
C ASP A 411 -5.22 20.73 3.26
N THR A 412 -4.98 20.09 2.09
CA THR A 412 -5.35 20.66 0.78
C THR A 412 -6.88 20.82 0.69
N LYS A 413 -7.34 21.93 0.13
CA LYS A 413 -8.78 22.26 0.06
C LYS A 413 -9.27 22.42 -1.38
N THR A 414 -8.43 22.94 -2.24
CA THR A 414 -8.78 23.24 -3.62
C THR A 414 -7.70 22.72 -4.56
N PRO A 415 -8.07 22.24 -5.76
CA PRO A 415 -7.10 21.82 -6.76
C PRO A 415 -6.10 22.93 -7.08
N GLY A 416 -4.81 22.62 -6.98
CA GLY A 416 -3.73 23.57 -7.23
C GLY A 416 -3.11 24.20 -5.99
N ASP A 417 -3.67 23.98 -4.81
CA ASP A 417 -3.11 24.48 -3.55
C ASP A 417 -2.02 23.57 -2.94
N GLU A 418 -1.74 22.41 -3.54
CA GLU A 418 -0.84 21.39 -3.00
C GLU A 418 0.54 21.96 -2.64
N LYS A 419 1.14 22.76 -3.52
CA LYS A 419 2.47 23.36 -3.28
C LYS A 419 2.43 24.39 -2.13
N ALA A 420 1.38 25.15 -2.03
CA ALA A 420 1.21 26.15 -0.97
C ALA A 420 0.98 25.49 0.39
N VAL A 421 0.17 24.44 0.44
CA VAL A 421 -0.19 23.73 1.68
C VAL A 421 0.94 22.80 2.13
N MET A 422 1.39 21.90 1.28
CA MET A 422 2.40 20.89 1.64
C MET A 422 3.81 21.46 1.71
N SER A 423 4.09 22.58 1.03
CA SER A 423 5.36 23.28 1.07
C SER A 423 6.57 22.37 0.78
N ALA A 424 7.54 22.24 1.70
CA ALA A 424 8.72 21.38 1.57
C ALA A 424 8.41 19.87 1.62
N TYR A 425 7.21 19.47 2.06
CA TYR A 425 6.78 18.08 2.13
C TYR A 425 6.19 17.57 0.81
N LEU A 426 5.90 18.45 -0.16
CA LEU A 426 5.59 18.08 -1.54
C LEU A 426 6.88 17.87 -2.33
N PRO A 427 7.12 16.71 -2.97
CA PRO A 427 8.37 16.47 -3.67
C PRO A 427 8.60 17.43 -4.83
N ASP A 428 9.79 18.00 -4.92
CA ASP A 428 10.29 18.63 -6.14
C ASP A 428 10.97 17.56 -7.01
N GLY A 429 10.77 17.62 -8.34
CA GLY A 429 11.31 16.65 -9.28
C GLY A 429 12.31 17.28 -10.26
N LYS A 430 13.37 16.54 -10.61
CA LYS A 430 14.33 16.93 -11.63
C LYS A 430 14.78 15.72 -12.43
N TYR A 431 14.71 15.82 -13.75
CA TYR A 431 15.23 14.79 -14.66
C TYR A 431 16.73 14.99 -14.94
N SER A 432 17.38 13.86 -15.24
CA SER A 432 18.78 13.82 -15.70
C SER A 432 19.04 12.50 -16.45
N SER A 433 20.17 12.43 -17.13
CA SER A 433 20.70 11.13 -17.55
C SER A 433 21.24 10.35 -16.33
N LYS A 434 21.41 9.05 -16.49
CA LYS A 434 22.09 8.18 -15.50
C LYS A 434 23.49 8.67 -15.19
N ALA A 435 24.26 9.00 -16.23
CA ALA A 435 25.66 9.47 -16.09
C ALA A 435 25.75 10.80 -15.32
N GLU A 436 24.84 11.74 -15.56
CA GLU A 436 24.79 13.01 -14.82
C GLU A 436 24.46 12.80 -13.34
N PHE A 437 23.58 11.85 -13.02
CA PHE A 437 23.28 11.51 -11.64
C PHE A 437 24.49 10.85 -10.97
N GLU A 438 25.13 9.88 -11.61
CA GLU A 438 26.32 9.17 -11.09
C GLU A 438 27.51 10.10 -10.87
N ALA A 439 27.69 11.10 -11.73
CA ALA A 439 28.76 12.10 -11.59
C ALA A 439 28.68 12.94 -10.29
N LYS A 440 27.52 12.97 -9.61
CA LYS A 440 27.38 13.65 -8.31
C LYS A 440 28.05 12.86 -7.17
N GLY A 441 28.41 11.60 -7.42
CA GLY A 441 29.02 10.72 -6.41
C GLY A 441 28.03 10.32 -5.30
N CYS A 442 28.60 9.89 -4.16
CA CYS A 442 27.87 9.43 -2.98
C CYS A 442 27.65 10.56 -1.94
N ALA A 443 27.87 11.81 -2.28
CA ALA A 443 27.53 12.91 -1.37
C ALA A 443 26.00 13.02 -1.27
N PRO A 444 25.45 13.25 -0.06
CA PRO A 444 24.03 13.52 0.08
C PRO A 444 23.63 14.63 -0.87
N ILE A 445 22.64 14.36 -1.72
CA ILE A 445 22.16 15.35 -2.67
C ILE A 445 21.39 16.39 -1.85
N ARG A 446 22.03 17.55 -1.66
CA ARG A 446 21.50 18.69 -0.90
C ARG A 446 20.56 19.52 -1.75
#